data_8c203d716efeae4c6f4065cc9b82a746
#
_entry.id   8c203d716efeae4c6f4065cc9b82a746
#
_cell.length_a   1.000
_cell.length_b   1.000
_cell.length_c   1.000
_cell.angle_alpha   90.00
_cell.angle_beta   90.00
_cell.angle_gamma   90.00
#
_symmetry.space_group_name_H-M   'P 1'
#
loop_
_entity.id
_entity.type
_entity.pdbx_description
1 polymer ?
#
loop_
_entity_poly.entity_id
_entity_poly.type
_entity_poly.pdbx_seq_one_letter_code
_entity_poly.pdbx_strand_id
1 'polypeptide(L)'
;MAYAITVHKSQGSDFDTVLVVLPKSGRILSRELIYTALTRARKKLILLIQDNISWLIKYTKPQMSVLAKRNTNLFSTSVREDISNIPYVEGLIHTTLKPGLIVRSKSEVIIANMLYERGIDFEYERMIEDNGRRCIPDFTFEDASGDTILWEHLGMLDNPAYKESWEKKRDFYKSIGYIEGVNLFTTVDHENGSIDSTEIAAIVDKLEDLI
;
A
#
# COMPACT_ATOMS: atom_id res chain seq x y z
N MET A 1 26.46 33.93 10.59
CA MET A 1 25.42 33.59 11.61
C MET A 1 24.05 33.81 10.98
N ALA A 2 23.13 32.86 11.13
CA ALA A 2 21.75 33.07 10.69
C ALA A 2 20.97 33.68 11.87
N TYR A 3 20.34 34.84 11.66
CA TYR A 3 19.51 35.49 12.69
C TYR A 3 18.14 34.82 12.85
N ALA A 4 17.69 34.05 11.87
CA ALA A 4 16.48 33.27 11.88
C ALA A 4 16.64 32.05 10.99
N ILE A 5 15.92 30.97 11.32
CA ILE A 5 15.88 29.73 10.52
C ILE A 5 14.43 29.35 10.22
N THR A 6 14.20 28.63 9.15
CA THR A 6 12.88 28.09 8.86
C THR A 6 12.59 26.87 9.74
N VAL A 7 11.31 26.57 9.98
CA VAL A 7 10.88 25.39 10.73
C VAL A 7 11.47 24.09 10.14
N HIS A 8 11.54 23.97 8.82
CA HIS A 8 12.14 22.82 8.15
C HIS A 8 13.64 22.64 8.48
N LYS A 9 14.39 23.73 8.56
CA LYS A 9 15.82 23.69 8.93
C LYS A 9 16.04 23.42 10.43
N SER A 10 15.04 23.65 11.26
CA SER A 10 15.09 23.35 12.71
C SER A 10 14.70 21.91 13.04
N GLN A 11 14.25 21.12 12.07
CA GLN A 11 13.87 19.72 12.29
C GLN A 11 15.05 18.92 12.85
N GLY A 12 14.79 18.13 13.89
CA GLY A 12 15.83 17.35 14.59
C GLY A 12 16.64 18.14 15.61
N SER A 13 16.44 19.47 15.74
CA SER A 13 17.13 20.32 16.72
C SER A 13 16.16 20.84 17.78
N ASP A 14 16.62 20.97 19.03
CA ASP A 14 15.87 21.55 20.12
C ASP A 14 16.62 22.75 20.72
N PHE A 15 15.88 23.72 21.23
CA PHE A 15 16.41 24.95 21.77
C PHE A 15 15.77 25.29 23.11
N ASP A 16 16.53 25.88 24.03
CA ASP A 16 15.99 26.26 25.35
C ASP A 16 14.88 27.30 25.22
N THR A 17 15.06 28.27 24.32
CA THR A 17 14.05 29.30 24.05
C THR A 17 13.82 29.38 22.53
N VAL A 18 12.57 29.34 22.11
CA VAL A 18 12.15 29.46 20.73
C VAL A 18 11.17 30.61 20.57
N LEU A 19 11.44 31.48 19.61
CA LEU A 19 10.54 32.52 19.15
C LEU A 19 9.98 32.09 17.79
N VAL A 20 8.68 31.86 17.71
CA VAL A 20 7.99 31.44 16.48
C VAL A 20 7.18 32.62 15.95
N VAL A 21 7.45 33.00 14.70
CA VAL A 21 6.67 34.03 13.99
C VAL A 21 5.66 33.36 13.07
N LEU A 22 4.38 33.58 13.32
CA LEU A 22 3.26 32.98 12.60
C LEU A 22 2.49 34.06 11.81
N PRO A 23 2.65 34.15 10.49
CA PRO A 23 1.83 35.03 9.67
C PRO A 23 0.42 34.46 9.49
N LYS A 24 -0.58 35.33 9.34
CA LYS A 24 -1.99 34.94 9.15
C LYS A 24 -2.24 34.18 7.85
N SER A 25 -1.50 34.49 6.81
CA SER A 25 -1.61 33.87 5.50
C SER A 25 -0.26 33.31 5.05
N GLY A 26 -0.22 32.00 4.82
CA GLY A 26 0.95 31.35 4.25
C GLY A 26 0.50 30.07 3.55
N ARG A 27 0.86 29.92 2.26
CA ARG A 27 0.59 28.67 1.52
C ARG A 27 1.26 27.44 2.15
N ILE A 28 2.23 27.67 3.02
CA ILE A 28 3.08 26.63 3.63
C ILE A 28 2.58 26.24 5.03
N LEU A 29 1.71 27.03 5.65
CA LEU A 29 1.22 26.72 7.00
C LEU A 29 0.33 25.48 7.01
N SER A 30 0.74 24.49 7.78
CA SER A 30 -0.01 23.26 8.03
C SER A 30 0.00 22.94 9.52
N ARG A 31 -0.89 22.04 9.93
CA ARG A 31 -0.95 21.53 11.29
C ARG A 31 0.40 20.95 11.74
N GLU A 32 1.02 20.15 10.89
CA GLU A 32 2.31 19.49 11.16
C GLU A 32 3.46 20.47 11.27
N LEU A 33 3.48 21.51 10.41
CA LEU A 33 4.51 22.54 10.47
C LEU A 33 4.42 23.35 11.77
N ILE A 34 3.20 23.72 12.18
CA ILE A 34 2.97 24.42 13.43
C ILE A 34 3.39 23.53 14.61
N TYR A 35 2.95 22.27 14.63
CA TYR A 35 3.35 21.31 15.65
C TYR A 35 4.88 21.18 15.75
N THR A 36 5.56 21.02 14.62
CA THR A 36 7.02 20.93 14.55
C THR A 36 7.69 22.18 15.14
N ALA A 37 7.18 23.38 14.82
CA ALA A 37 7.71 24.62 15.35
C ALA A 37 7.56 24.74 16.86
N LEU A 38 6.38 24.40 17.38
CA LEU A 38 6.05 24.49 18.83
C LEU A 38 6.89 23.51 19.65
N THR A 39 7.13 22.32 19.12
CA THR A 39 7.89 21.26 19.82
C THR A 39 9.41 21.46 19.82
N ARG A 40 9.93 22.52 19.18
CA ARG A 40 11.37 22.83 19.23
C ARG A 40 11.82 23.48 20.52
N ALA A 41 10.91 23.97 21.35
CA ALA A 41 11.23 24.65 22.59
C ALA A 41 11.33 23.67 23.78
N ARG A 42 12.47 23.67 24.48
CA ARG A 42 12.68 22.90 25.73
C ARG A 42 12.14 23.58 26.95
N LYS A 43 12.36 24.90 27.09
CA LYS A 43 12.03 25.66 28.31
C LYS A 43 11.02 26.79 28.06
N LYS A 44 11.20 27.55 26.98
CA LYS A 44 10.38 28.72 26.73
C LYS A 44 9.99 28.84 25.27
N LEU A 45 8.70 29.01 25.06
CA LEU A 45 8.11 29.25 23.72
C LEU A 45 7.47 30.65 23.74
N ILE A 46 7.82 31.46 22.73
CA ILE A 46 7.23 32.79 22.49
C ILE A 46 6.60 32.74 21.10
N LEU A 47 5.31 33.05 21.02
CA LEU A 47 4.59 33.10 19.74
C LEU A 47 4.32 34.55 19.34
N LEU A 48 4.81 34.97 18.21
CA LEU A 48 4.43 36.21 17.56
C LEU A 48 3.42 35.90 16.47
N ILE A 49 2.17 36.21 16.73
CA ILE A 49 1.04 35.88 15.86
C ILE A 49 0.52 37.15 15.23
N GLN A 50 0.40 37.16 13.92
CA GLN A 50 -0.21 38.27 13.19
C GLN A 50 -1.72 38.31 13.46
N ASP A 51 -2.28 39.48 13.80
CA ASP A 51 -3.64 39.70 14.24
C ASP A 51 -3.97 38.96 15.56
N ASN A 52 -5.12 38.30 15.61
CA ASN A 52 -5.57 37.54 16.78
C ASN A 52 -5.36 36.06 16.63
N ILE A 53 -5.33 35.32 17.75
CA ILE A 53 -5.07 33.88 17.79
C ILE A 53 -6.20 33.04 17.14
N SER A 54 -7.37 33.60 16.94
CA SER A 54 -8.56 32.84 16.50
C SER A 54 -8.36 32.10 15.18
N TRP A 55 -7.60 32.66 14.25
CA TRP A 55 -7.32 32.02 12.99
C TRP A 55 -6.44 30.77 13.15
N LEU A 56 -5.64 30.67 14.20
CA LEU A 56 -4.77 29.51 14.47
C LEU A 56 -5.59 28.29 14.88
N ILE A 57 -6.76 28.48 15.49
CA ILE A 57 -7.64 27.40 15.94
C ILE A 57 -8.08 26.50 14.77
N LYS A 58 -8.22 27.05 13.55
CA LYS A 58 -8.55 26.23 12.37
C LYS A 58 -7.55 25.09 12.12
N TYR A 59 -6.27 25.28 12.50
CA TYR A 59 -5.23 24.27 12.31
C TYR A 59 -5.30 23.10 13.29
N THR A 60 -6.18 23.15 14.30
CA THR A 60 -6.48 22.00 15.15
C THR A 60 -7.33 20.95 14.43
N LYS A 61 -8.04 21.35 13.36
CA LYS A 61 -8.93 20.48 12.61
C LYS A 61 -8.13 19.53 11.70
N PRO A 62 -8.56 18.27 11.54
CA PRO A 62 -7.91 17.29 10.66
C PRO A 62 -7.77 17.77 9.21
N GLN A 63 -8.72 18.55 8.70
CA GLN A 63 -8.72 19.08 7.33
C GLN A 63 -7.54 20.02 7.03
N MET A 64 -6.89 20.54 8.05
CA MET A 64 -5.70 21.41 7.93
C MET A 64 -4.38 20.63 7.98
N SER A 65 -4.44 19.30 8.11
CA SER A 65 -3.28 18.42 8.03
C SER A 65 -2.86 18.25 6.57
N VAL A 66 -1.57 18.45 6.29
CA VAL A 66 -0.98 18.13 4.98
C VAL A 66 -0.82 16.63 4.82
N LEU A 67 -0.57 15.91 5.90
CA LEU A 67 -0.49 14.44 5.89
C LEU A 67 -1.84 13.82 5.53
N ALA A 68 -2.95 14.35 6.07
CA ALA A 68 -4.30 13.91 5.71
C ALA A 68 -4.68 14.25 4.25
N LYS A 69 -4.03 15.26 3.65
CA LYS A 69 -4.22 15.65 2.24
C LYS A 69 -3.25 15.00 1.28
N ARG A 70 -2.19 14.41 1.76
CA ARG A 70 -1.35 13.57 0.92
C ARG A 70 -2.16 12.31 0.63
N ASN A 71 -2.68 12.24 -0.59
CA ASN A 71 -3.14 10.98 -1.17
C ASN A 71 -1.93 10.04 -1.32
N THR A 72 -1.45 9.55 -0.21
CA THR A 72 -0.65 8.34 -0.22
C THR A 72 -1.67 7.23 -0.16
N ASN A 73 -1.63 6.29 -1.06
CA ASN A 73 -2.47 5.08 -1.05
C ASN A 73 -2.41 4.36 0.32
N LEU A 74 -1.41 4.70 1.15
CA LEU A 74 -1.24 4.18 2.51
C LEU A 74 -2.29 4.70 3.51
N PHE A 75 -2.98 5.83 3.24
CA PHE A 75 -3.90 6.49 4.17
C PHE A 75 -5.20 6.97 3.52
N SER A 76 -5.44 6.66 2.24
CA SER A 76 -6.76 6.88 1.66
C SER A 76 -7.70 5.84 2.25
N THR A 77 -8.71 6.29 3.00
CA THR A 77 -9.91 5.47 3.15
C THR A 77 -10.44 5.23 1.75
N SER A 78 -10.25 4.01 1.24
CA SER A 78 -10.88 3.58 0.00
C SER A 78 -12.35 3.94 0.08
N VAL A 79 -12.85 4.66 -0.92
CA VAL A 79 -14.30 4.73 -1.15
C VAL A 79 -14.69 3.28 -1.39
N ARG A 80 -15.34 2.66 -0.42
CA ARG A 80 -15.91 1.34 -0.58
C ARG A 80 -16.98 1.47 -1.65
N GLU A 81 -16.66 1.16 -2.89
CA GLU A 81 -17.70 0.71 -3.81
C GLU A 81 -18.36 -0.49 -3.15
N ASP A 82 -19.64 -0.64 -3.40
CA ASP A 82 -20.50 -1.63 -2.73
C ASP A 82 -19.96 -3.04 -3.01
N ILE A 83 -19.07 -3.52 -2.11
CA ILE A 83 -18.42 -4.83 -2.19
C ILE A 83 -19.35 -5.93 -1.62
N SER A 84 -20.65 -5.64 -1.48
CA SER A 84 -21.64 -6.58 -0.94
C SER A 84 -21.74 -7.90 -1.72
N ASN A 85 -21.19 -7.96 -2.94
CA ASN A 85 -21.18 -9.14 -3.80
C ASN A 85 -19.86 -9.93 -3.79
N ILE A 86 -18.83 -9.49 -3.03
CA ILE A 86 -17.57 -10.23 -2.92
C ILE A 86 -17.70 -11.22 -1.75
N PRO A 87 -17.61 -12.53 -1.99
CA PRO A 87 -17.89 -13.53 -0.95
C PRO A 87 -16.91 -13.50 0.24
N TYR A 88 -15.79 -12.79 0.15
CA TYR A 88 -14.77 -12.75 1.19
C TYR A 88 -14.06 -11.39 1.25
N VAL A 89 -14.69 -10.42 1.94
CA VAL A 89 -14.21 -9.02 2.03
C VAL A 89 -13.18 -8.79 3.13
N GLU A 90 -13.13 -9.67 4.14
CA GLU A 90 -12.22 -9.54 5.27
C GLU A 90 -10.76 -9.58 4.82
N GLY A 91 -9.97 -8.60 5.23
CA GLY A 91 -8.55 -8.47 4.87
C GLY A 91 -8.26 -7.67 3.60
N LEU A 92 -9.25 -7.29 2.77
CA LEU A 92 -9.04 -6.38 1.64
C LEU A 92 -8.84 -4.96 2.14
N ILE A 93 -7.59 -4.56 2.33
CA ILE A 93 -7.24 -3.26 2.96
C ILE A 93 -6.23 -2.42 2.18
N HIS A 94 -5.54 -3.00 1.19
CA HIS A 94 -4.48 -2.33 0.46
C HIS A 94 -4.96 -1.91 -0.93
N THR A 95 -4.92 -0.61 -1.23
CA THR A 95 -5.25 -0.07 -2.56
C THR A 95 -4.07 -0.23 -3.51
N THR A 96 -4.36 -0.40 -4.79
CA THR A 96 -3.39 -0.53 -5.88
C THR A 96 -3.46 0.64 -6.86
N LEU A 97 -2.58 0.67 -7.86
CA LEU A 97 -2.64 1.63 -8.97
C LEU A 97 -3.80 1.32 -9.93
N LYS A 98 -4.22 0.04 -10.05
CA LYS A 98 -5.40 -0.35 -10.83
C LYS A 98 -6.66 0.21 -10.15
N PRO A 99 -7.43 1.09 -10.82
CA PRO A 99 -8.61 1.72 -10.21
C PRO A 99 -9.63 0.69 -9.69
N GLY A 100 -10.08 0.88 -8.45
CA GLY A 100 -11.08 0.02 -7.81
C GLY A 100 -10.53 -1.31 -7.25
N LEU A 101 -9.27 -1.67 -7.49
CA LEU A 101 -8.69 -2.89 -6.98
C LEU A 101 -8.11 -2.70 -5.56
N ILE A 102 -8.60 -3.53 -4.64
CA ILE A 102 -8.11 -3.62 -3.26
C ILE A 102 -7.62 -5.06 -3.03
N VAL A 103 -6.44 -5.21 -2.44
CA VAL A 103 -5.79 -6.51 -2.20
C VAL A 103 -5.48 -6.72 -0.72
N ARG A 104 -5.09 -7.95 -0.33
CA ARG A 104 -4.93 -8.34 1.08
C ARG A 104 -3.55 -8.04 1.64
N SER A 105 -2.51 -8.10 0.83
CA SER A 105 -1.13 -7.96 1.29
C SER A 105 -0.37 -6.86 0.54
N LYS A 106 0.74 -6.41 1.13
CA LYS A 106 1.65 -5.45 0.49
C LYS A 106 2.37 -6.05 -0.72
N SER A 107 2.67 -7.34 -0.65
CA SER A 107 3.27 -8.10 -1.75
C SER A 107 2.36 -8.12 -2.96
N GLU A 108 1.07 -8.36 -2.74
CA GLU A 108 0.06 -8.32 -3.80
C GLU A 108 -0.11 -6.91 -4.40
N VAL A 109 0.08 -5.83 -3.59
CA VAL A 109 0.12 -4.46 -4.14
C VAL A 109 1.25 -4.29 -5.13
N ILE A 110 2.45 -4.81 -4.81
CA ILE A 110 3.62 -4.71 -5.69
C ILE A 110 3.35 -5.45 -7.00
N ILE A 111 2.85 -6.68 -6.92
CA ILE A 111 2.51 -7.50 -8.07
C ILE A 111 1.43 -6.82 -8.92
N ALA A 112 0.31 -6.42 -8.33
CA ALA A 112 -0.79 -5.78 -9.03
C ALA A 112 -0.37 -4.46 -9.71
N ASN A 113 0.50 -3.68 -9.08
CA ASN A 113 1.00 -2.44 -9.64
C ASN A 113 1.94 -2.70 -10.83
N MET A 114 2.85 -3.68 -10.73
CA MET A 114 3.72 -4.06 -11.84
C MET A 114 2.92 -4.57 -13.04
N LEU A 115 1.92 -5.41 -12.82
CA LEU A 115 1.03 -5.90 -13.87
C LEU A 115 0.27 -4.74 -14.53
N TYR A 116 -0.29 -3.83 -13.74
CA TYR A 116 -1.03 -2.68 -14.23
C TYR A 116 -0.15 -1.72 -15.05
N GLU A 117 1.08 -1.45 -14.60
CA GLU A 117 2.04 -0.57 -15.29
C GLU A 117 2.50 -1.18 -16.63
N ARG A 118 2.54 -2.52 -16.76
CA ARG A 118 2.85 -3.22 -18.01
C ARG A 118 1.62 -3.41 -18.92
N GLY A 119 0.44 -3.01 -18.46
CA GLY A 119 -0.81 -3.15 -19.22
C GLY A 119 -1.30 -4.59 -19.32
N ILE A 120 -0.86 -5.47 -18.43
CA ILE A 120 -1.30 -6.87 -18.36
C ILE A 120 -2.65 -6.93 -17.64
N ASP A 121 -3.66 -7.45 -18.32
CA ASP A 121 -4.96 -7.67 -17.70
C ASP A 121 -4.95 -8.90 -16.79
N PHE A 122 -5.60 -8.78 -15.63
CA PHE A 122 -5.70 -9.84 -14.66
C PHE A 122 -6.99 -9.72 -13.83
N GLU A 123 -7.45 -10.85 -13.33
CA GLU A 123 -8.48 -10.93 -12.28
C GLU A 123 -7.82 -11.29 -10.95
N TYR A 124 -8.19 -10.56 -9.91
CA TYR A 124 -7.72 -10.79 -8.54
C TYR A 124 -8.73 -11.67 -7.80
N GLU A 125 -8.25 -12.72 -7.12
CA GLU A 125 -9.06 -13.68 -6.33
C GLU A 125 -10.26 -14.27 -7.13
N ARG A 126 -10.06 -14.62 -8.39
CA ARG A 126 -11.06 -15.34 -9.19
C ARG A 126 -11.24 -16.76 -8.65
N MET A 127 -12.48 -17.11 -8.29
CA MET A 127 -12.78 -18.46 -7.82
C MET A 127 -12.70 -19.47 -8.97
N ILE A 128 -11.94 -20.54 -8.74
CA ILE A 128 -11.89 -21.72 -9.60
C ILE A 128 -12.63 -22.86 -8.90
N GLU A 129 -13.54 -23.51 -9.63
CA GLU A 129 -14.30 -24.64 -9.12
C GLU A 129 -14.13 -25.84 -10.07
N ASP A 130 -13.75 -26.98 -9.50
CA ASP A 130 -13.72 -28.27 -10.20
C ASP A 130 -14.24 -29.39 -9.28
N ASN A 131 -15.17 -30.19 -9.77
CA ASN A 131 -15.77 -31.34 -9.08
C ASN A 131 -16.24 -31.02 -7.64
N GLY A 132 -16.79 -29.81 -7.42
CA GLY A 132 -17.28 -29.33 -6.12
C GLY A 132 -16.17 -28.89 -5.15
N ARG A 133 -14.92 -28.94 -5.57
CA ARG A 133 -13.80 -28.34 -4.83
C ARG A 133 -13.56 -26.93 -5.36
N ARG A 134 -13.25 -25.99 -4.48
CA ARG A 134 -13.04 -24.59 -4.81
C ARG A 134 -11.69 -24.11 -4.32
N CYS A 135 -11.02 -23.29 -5.10
CA CYS A 135 -9.86 -22.52 -4.68
C CYS A 135 -9.87 -21.12 -5.30
N ILE A 136 -9.14 -20.24 -4.69
CA ILE A 136 -9.05 -18.85 -5.08
C ILE A 136 -7.55 -18.53 -5.23
N PRO A 137 -7.01 -18.44 -6.46
CA PRO A 137 -5.66 -17.94 -6.69
C PRO A 137 -5.58 -16.44 -6.47
N ASP A 138 -4.39 -15.92 -6.15
CA ASP A 138 -4.22 -14.49 -5.96
C ASP A 138 -4.45 -13.73 -7.26
N PHE A 139 -3.86 -14.20 -8.36
CA PHE A 139 -4.02 -13.58 -9.68
C PHE A 139 -4.31 -14.64 -10.75
N THR A 140 -5.19 -14.29 -11.66
CA THR A 140 -5.60 -15.13 -12.80
C THR A 140 -5.46 -14.34 -14.09
N PHE A 141 -4.93 -14.97 -15.13
CA PHE A 141 -4.72 -14.40 -16.45
C PHE A 141 -5.31 -15.32 -17.50
N GLU A 142 -5.53 -14.80 -18.70
CA GLU A 142 -5.86 -15.58 -19.90
C GLU A 142 -4.76 -15.37 -20.94
N ASP A 143 -4.21 -16.45 -21.49
CA ASP A 143 -3.24 -16.36 -22.56
C ASP A 143 -3.91 -16.08 -23.90
N ALA A 144 -3.11 -15.90 -24.96
CA ALA A 144 -3.59 -15.63 -26.32
C ALA A 144 -4.49 -16.76 -26.88
N SER A 145 -4.46 -17.95 -26.30
CA SER A 145 -5.31 -19.10 -26.67
C SER A 145 -6.61 -19.17 -25.87
N GLY A 146 -6.74 -18.34 -24.82
CA GLY A 146 -7.85 -18.36 -23.88
C GLY A 146 -7.65 -19.36 -22.74
N ASP A 147 -6.44 -19.93 -22.62
CA ASP A 147 -6.11 -20.81 -21.51
C ASP A 147 -5.77 -19.98 -20.24
N THR A 148 -6.17 -20.52 -19.09
CA THR A 148 -6.00 -19.80 -17.81
C THR A 148 -4.60 -20.04 -17.24
N ILE A 149 -3.95 -18.95 -16.81
CA ILE A 149 -2.69 -18.94 -16.08
C ILE A 149 -2.95 -18.44 -14.67
N LEU A 150 -2.30 -19.03 -13.67
CA LEU A 150 -2.43 -18.68 -12.26
C LEU A 150 -1.11 -18.16 -11.69
N TRP A 151 -1.21 -17.20 -10.76
CA TRP A 151 -0.09 -16.77 -9.93
C TRP A 151 -0.50 -16.71 -8.46
N GLU A 152 0.29 -17.33 -7.61
CA GLU A 152 0.17 -17.33 -6.15
C GLU A 152 1.38 -16.65 -5.52
N HIS A 153 1.13 -15.83 -4.53
CA HIS A 153 2.18 -15.23 -3.71
C HIS A 153 2.17 -15.78 -2.29
N LEU A 154 3.26 -16.41 -1.89
CA LEU A 154 3.37 -17.19 -0.65
C LEU A 154 4.10 -16.40 0.44
N GLY A 155 3.35 -15.67 1.27
CA GLY A 155 3.92 -14.75 2.26
C GLY A 155 4.30 -15.37 3.62
N MET A 156 3.92 -16.63 3.92
CA MET A 156 4.07 -17.20 5.27
C MET A 156 4.50 -18.67 5.26
N LEU A 157 5.43 -19.06 4.40
CA LEU A 157 5.90 -20.47 4.32
C LEU A 157 6.62 -20.97 5.58
N ASP A 158 7.06 -20.07 6.46
CA ASP A 158 7.61 -20.39 7.78
C ASP A 158 6.55 -20.93 8.74
N ASN A 159 5.29 -20.66 8.49
CA ASN A 159 4.18 -21.18 9.27
C ASN A 159 3.80 -22.59 8.77
N PRO A 160 3.98 -23.65 9.60
CA PRO A 160 3.72 -25.03 9.18
C PRO A 160 2.27 -25.25 8.71
N ALA A 161 1.29 -24.61 9.35
CA ALA A 161 -0.12 -24.74 8.98
C ALA A 161 -0.41 -24.08 7.62
N TYR A 162 0.22 -22.93 7.34
CA TYR A 162 0.12 -22.27 6.04
C TYR A 162 0.77 -23.13 4.94
N LYS A 163 1.95 -23.68 5.21
CA LYS A 163 2.66 -24.56 4.28
C LYS A 163 1.82 -25.80 3.93
N GLU A 164 1.22 -26.46 4.93
CA GLU A 164 0.33 -27.60 4.69
C GLU A 164 -0.90 -27.21 3.86
N SER A 165 -1.48 -26.04 4.12
CA SER A 165 -2.59 -25.50 3.34
C SER A 165 -2.20 -25.25 1.89
N TRP A 166 -1.01 -24.67 1.68
CA TRP A 166 -0.46 -24.46 0.34
C TRP A 166 -0.22 -25.77 -0.41
N GLU A 167 0.37 -26.77 0.24
CA GLU A 167 0.61 -28.08 -0.38
C GLU A 167 -0.70 -28.71 -0.86
N LYS A 168 -1.77 -28.64 -0.07
CA LYS A 168 -3.12 -29.12 -0.48
C LYS A 168 -3.68 -28.32 -1.65
N LYS A 169 -3.47 -26.99 -1.68
CA LYS A 169 -3.91 -26.10 -2.77
C LYS A 169 -3.15 -26.42 -4.05
N ARG A 170 -1.83 -26.58 -3.97
CA ARG A 170 -0.96 -26.96 -5.07
C ARG A 170 -1.33 -28.33 -5.67
N ASP A 171 -1.60 -29.33 -4.80
CA ASP A 171 -2.03 -30.65 -5.27
C ASP A 171 -3.39 -30.58 -5.98
N PHE A 172 -4.29 -29.71 -5.52
CA PHE A 172 -5.54 -29.46 -6.21
C PHE A 172 -5.28 -28.83 -7.59
N TYR A 173 -4.46 -27.78 -7.70
CA TYR A 173 -4.10 -27.17 -8.98
C TYR A 173 -3.52 -28.19 -9.95
N LYS A 174 -2.60 -29.04 -9.49
CA LYS A 174 -2.03 -30.12 -10.28
C LYS A 174 -3.07 -31.11 -10.77
N SER A 175 -4.06 -31.44 -9.94
CA SER A 175 -5.14 -32.38 -10.30
C SER A 175 -6.06 -31.87 -11.40
N ILE A 176 -6.14 -30.55 -11.60
CA ILE A 176 -6.96 -29.87 -12.60
C ILE A 176 -6.13 -29.31 -13.79
N GLY A 177 -4.86 -29.72 -13.88
CA GLY A 177 -4.02 -29.46 -15.05
C GLY A 177 -3.09 -28.24 -14.95
N TYR A 178 -2.98 -27.59 -13.79
CA TYR A 178 -2.00 -26.51 -13.60
C TYR A 178 -0.63 -27.09 -13.22
N ILE A 179 0.39 -26.63 -13.95
CA ILE A 179 1.78 -27.11 -13.85
C ILE A 179 2.65 -25.92 -13.46
N GLU A 180 3.38 -26.05 -12.35
CA GLU A 180 4.30 -25.02 -11.86
C GLU A 180 5.38 -24.70 -12.89
N GLY A 181 5.59 -23.42 -13.14
CA GLY A 181 6.53 -22.91 -14.15
C GLY A 181 5.98 -22.89 -15.59
N VAL A 182 4.79 -23.44 -15.86
CA VAL A 182 4.12 -23.44 -17.17
C VAL A 182 2.90 -22.51 -17.15
N ASN A 183 1.87 -22.89 -16.39
CA ASN A 183 0.62 -22.12 -16.24
C ASN A 183 0.22 -21.89 -14.77
N LEU A 184 1.11 -22.22 -13.83
CA LEU A 184 1.06 -21.85 -12.42
C LEU A 184 2.40 -21.23 -12.03
N PHE A 185 2.39 -19.97 -11.67
CA PHE A 185 3.54 -19.24 -11.17
C PHE A 185 3.44 -19.01 -9.66
N THR A 186 4.56 -19.04 -8.98
CA THR A 186 4.64 -18.79 -7.55
C THR A 186 5.77 -17.81 -7.23
N THR A 187 5.54 -16.88 -6.30
CA THR A 187 6.58 -16.07 -5.66
C THR A 187 6.47 -16.23 -4.16
N VAL A 188 7.57 -16.01 -3.45
CA VAL A 188 7.67 -16.28 -2.00
C VAL A 188 8.26 -15.07 -1.30
N ASP A 189 7.71 -14.69 -0.14
CA ASP A 189 8.41 -13.79 0.77
C ASP A 189 9.57 -14.54 1.45
N HIS A 190 10.71 -13.88 1.63
CA HIS A 190 11.83 -14.44 2.37
C HIS A 190 11.52 -14.53 3.88
N GLU A 191 12.25 -15.36 4.61
CA GLU A 191 12.09 -15.59 6.07
C GLU A 191 12.10 -14.31 6.91
N ASN A 192 12.75 -13.25 6.45
CA ASN A 192 12.79 -11.94 7.09
C ASN A 192 11.62 -11.03 6.69
N GLY A 193 10.65 -11.52 5.91
CA GLY A 193 9.52 -10.77 5.38
C GLY A 193 9.89 -9.81 4.25
N SER A 194 11.07 -9.95 3.65
CA SER A 194 11.44 -9.18 2.47
C SER A 194 10.88 -9.80 1.18
N ILE A 195 10.55 -8.94 0.24
CA ILE A 195 10.03 -9.29 -1.08
C ILE A 195 11.15 -9.11 -2.10
N ASP A 196 11.34 -10.09 -2.98
CA ASP A 196 12.24 -9.93 -4.12
C ASP A 196 11.47 -9.42 -5.34
N SER A 197 11.55 -8.11 -5.56
CA SER A 197 10.92 -7.46 -6.72
C SER A 197 11.51 -7.92 -8.06
N THR A 198 12.71 -8.52 -8.06
CA THR A 198 13.36 -9.04 -9.26
C THR A 198 12.70 -10.35 -9.69
N GLU A 199 12.37 -11.22 -8.73
CA GLU A 199 11.60 -12.45 -9.01
C GLU A 199 10.20 -12.12 -9.54
N ILE A 200 9.53 -11.14 -8.92
CA ILE A 200 8.23 -10.66 -9.40
C ILE A 200 8.34 -10.14 -10.82
N ALA A 201 9.30 -9.28 -11.12
CA ALA A 201 9.52 -8.72 -12.45
C ALA A 201 9.79 -9.82 -13.49
N ALA A 202 10.57 -10.85 -13.16
CA ALA A 202 10.84 -11.97 -14.05
C ALA A 202 9.59 -12.79 -14.41
N ILE A 203 8.62 -12.89 -13.49
CA ILE A 203 7.33 -13.52 -13.78
C ILE A 203 6.47 -12.60 -14.64
N VAL A 204 6.45 -11.29 -14.36
CA VAL A 204 5.73 -10.30 -15.18
C VAL A 204 6.25 -10.32 -16.62
N ASP A 205 7.58 -10.35 -16.82
CA ASP A 205 8.18 -10.44 -18.15
C ASP A 205 7.76 -11.74 -18.88
N LYS A 206 7.69 -12.88 -18.17
CA LYS A 206 7.19 -14.14 -18.75
C LYS A 206 5.72 -14.08 -19.12
N LEU A 207 4.89 -13.43 -18.29
CA LEU A 207 3.46 -13.27 -18.60
C LEU A 207 3.24 -12.36 -19.79
N GLU A 208 4.05 -11.31 -19.95
CA GLU A 208 4.02 -10.42 -21.13
C GLU A 208 4.30 -11.17 -22.43
N ASP A 209 5.15 -12.21 -22.37
CA ASP A 209 5.45 -13.07 -23.53
C ASP A 209 4.35 -14.12 -23.82
N LEU A 210 3.51 -14.47 -22.83
CA LEU A 210 2.48 -15.51 -22.93
C LEU A 210 1.09 -14.96 -23.29
N ILE A 211 0.80 -13.71 -22.94
CA ILE A 211 -0.51 -13.03 -23.09
C ILE A 211 -0.49 -12.15 -24.33
#